data_c7542b9d65c69201e298ce654b5fb449
#
_entry.id   c7542b9d65c69201e298ce654b5fb449
#
_cell.length_a   1.000
_cell.length_b   1.000
_cell.length_c   1.000
_cell.angle_alpha   90.00
_cell.angle_beta   90.00
_cell.angle_gamma   90.00
#
_symmetry.space_group_name_H-M   'P 1'
#
loop_
_entity.id
_entity.type
_entity.pdbx_description
1 polymer ?
#
loop_
_entity_poly.entity_id
_entity_poly.type
_entity_poly.pdbx_seq_one_letter_code
_entity_poly.pdbx_strand_id
1 'polypeptide(L)'
;DRLEGSDAWKQDEMSDDYDYLLIKERLNTLRELRKSGEVRQLVFQLAEGLHGNLGNVADPVLYSYARVGTKRLVEEYIEESARCLDYVCVGDFPDFSNDEKILFFKRTGTSFGRSALLLSGGATLGMFHLGVIKALSEANVLPRVISGSSAGAIIASMVGTRTDEELPAMFDPDSLSLQAFQTVSLRQVLAGSSLMDPRQLMNCLERNIMPGSFIQAFERTRRILGVTVSPAEAHQSARLLNYLTAPNVTVQSSVLASCAVPGVFPPVMLDSLDFDGVKHPYMRSKRWVDG
;
A
#
# COMPACT_ATOMS: atom_id res chain seq x y z
N ASP A 1 6.25 -1.55 -28.74
CA ASP A 1 5.50 -2.80 -28.94
C ASP A 1 5.38 -3.20 -30.42
N ARG A 2 4.96 -2.31 -31.34
CA ARG A 2 4.82 -2.64 -32.78
C ARG A 2 6.12 -3.11 -33.43
N LEU A 3 7.23 -2.44 -33.14
CA LEU A 3 8.56 -2.77 -33.69
C LEU A 3 9.12 -4.09 -33.11
N GLU A 4 8.66 -4.51 -31.95
CA GLU A 4 9.12 -5.71 -31.24
C GLU A 4 8.18 -6.91 -31.43
N GLY A 5 7.06 -6.74 -32.16
CA GLY A 5 6.07 -7.79 -32.40
C GLY A 5 5.11 -8.08 -31.24
N SER A 6 5.20 -7.33 -30.13
CA SER A 6 4.34 -7.53 -28.95
C SER A 6 2.86 -7.22 -29.23
N ASP A 7 2.56 -6.44 -30.28
CA ASP A 7 1.18 -6.17 -30.68
C ASP A 7 0.44 -7.43 -31.16
N ALA A 8 1.12 -8.34 -31.87
CA ALA A 8 0.54 -9.61 -32.29
C ALA A 8 0.22 -10.49 -31.07
N TRP A 9 1.13 -10.54 -30.08
CA TRP A 9 0.91 -11.27 -28.84
C TRP A 9 -0.27 -10.70 -28.03
N LYS A 10 -0.47 -9.39 -28.02
CA LYS A 10 -1.62 -8.75 -27.33
C LYS A 10 -2.95 -9.14 -27.98
N GLN A 11 -3.00 -9.23 -29.30
CA GLN A 11 -4.22 -9.57 -30.06
C GLN A 11 -4.59 -11.05 -30.00
N ASP A 12 -3.60 -11.91 -29.80
CA ASP A 12 -3.85 -13.34 -29.60
C ASP A 12 -4.46 -13.56 -28.22
N GLU A 13 -5.70 -14.04 -28.18
CA GLU A 13 -6.41 -14.32 -26.93
C GLU A 13 -5.83 -15.52 -26.19
N MET A 14 -5.28 -16.50 -26.91
CA MET A 14 -4.79 -17.77 -26.35
C MET A 14 -3.49 -17.55 -25.57
N SER A 15 -3.41 -18.16 -24.39
CA SER A 15 -2.19 -18.26 -23.58
C SER A 15 -2.39 -19.33 -22.52
N ASP A 16 -1.30 -19.99 -22.14
CA ASP A 16 -1.29 -20.91 -20.99
C ASP A 16 -1.18 -20.17 -19.64
N ASP A 17 -0.91 -18.86 -19.66
CA ASP A 17 -0.69 -18.04 -18.48
C ASP A 17 -2.01 -17.65 -17.78
N TYR A 18 -3.17 -17.74 -18.49
CA TYR A 18 -4.48 -17.41 -17.93
C TYR A 18 -5.60 -18.19 -18.60
N ASP A 19 -6.77 -18.32 -17.95
CA ASP A 19 -7.96 -18.96 -18.49
C ASP A 19 -8.70 -18.02 -19.45
N TYR A 20 -8.24 -17.96 -20.71
CA TYR A 20 -8.81 -17.08 -21.71
C TYR A 20 -10.27 -17.43 -22.07
N LEU A 21 -10.68 -18.70 -21.96
CA LEU A 21 -12.05 -19.11 -22.24
C LEU A 21 -13.01 -18.55 -21.19
N LEU A 22 -12.66 -18.70 -19.90
CA LEU A 22 -13.42 -18.12 -18.81
C LEU A 22 -13.54 -16.62 -18.94
N ILE A 23 -12.44 -15.91 -19.21
CA ILE A 23 -12.43 -14.46 -19.30
C ILE A 23 -13.27 -13.97 -20.51
N LYS A 24 -13.21 -14.67 -21.63
CA LYS A 24 -14.01 -14.35 -22.82
C LYS A 24 -15.51 -14.56 -22.58
N GLU A 25 -15.89 -15.66 -21.96
CA GLU A 25 -17.28 -15.94 -21.60
C GLU A 25 -17.81 -14.86 -20.66
N ARG A 26 -17.08 -14.53 -19.61
CA ARG A 26 -17.47 -13.49 -18.65
C ARG A 26 -17.59 -12.11 -19.28
N LEU A 27 -16.63 -11.72 -20.13
CA LEU A 27 -16.68 -10.47 -20.84
C LEU A 27 -17.97 -10.34 -21.68
N ASN A 28 -18.33 -11.41 -22.44
CA ASN A 28 -19.52 -11.41 -23.26
C ASN A 28 -20.80 -11.34 -22.39
N THR A 29 -20.88 -12.14 -21.33
CA THR A 29 -22.01 -12.13 -20.39
C THR A 29 -22.20 -10.74 -19.74
N LEU A 30 -21.13 -10.10 -19.26
CA LEU A 30 -21.22 -8.76 -18.69
C LEU A 30 -21.72 -7.73 -19.70
N ARG A 31 -21.21 -7.78 -20.95
CA ARG A 31 -21.63 -6.90 -22.03
C ARG A 31 -23.13 -7.07 -22.39
N GLU A 32 -23.60 -8.31 -22.46
CA GLU A 32 -25.00 -8.62 -22.76
C GLU A 32 -25.92 -8.13 -21.65
N LEU A 33 -25.64 -8.47 -20.39
CA LEU A 33 -26.48 -8.11 -19.25
C LEU A 33 -26.54 -6.59 -19.03
N ARG A 34 -25.43 -5.88 -19.22
CA ARG A 34 -25.42 -4.41 -19.15
C ARG A 34 -26.24 -3.78 -20.27
N LYS A 35 -26.18 -4.32 -21.49
CA LYS A 35 -26.96 -3.83 -22.65
C LYS A 35 -28.44 -4.14 -22.53
N SER A 36 -28.82 -5.30 -22.01
CA SER A 36 -30.23 -5.67 -21.79
C SER A 36 -30.87 -4.96 -20.61
N GLY A 37 -30.06 -4.39 -19.70
CA GLY A 37 -30.56 -3.73 -18.49
C GLY A 37 -30.96 -4.70 -17.36
N GLU A 38 -30.57 -5.97 -17.45
CA GLU A 38 -30.86 -6.98 -16.44
C GLU A 38 -29.99 -6.83 -15.18
N VAL A 39 -30.24 -5.79 -14.39
CA VAL A 39 -29.38 -5.36 -13.30
C VAL A 39 -29.17 -6.43 -12.24
N ARG A 40 -30.21 -7.22 -11.88
CA ARG A 40 -30.07 -8.27 -10.87
C ARG A 40 -29.16 -9.39 -11.30
N GLN A 41 -29.24 -9.81 -12.55
CA GLN A 41 -28.34 -10.80 -13.13
C GLN A 41 -26.92 -10.25 -13.28
N LEU A 42 -26.80 -8.99 -13.71
CA LEU A 42 -25.51 -8.32 -13.80
C LEU A 42 -24.80 -8.27 -12.43
N VAL A 43 -25.51 -7.86 -11.38
CA VAL A 43 -24.98 -7.81 -10.01
C VAL A 43 -24.59 -9.21 -9.51
N PHE A 44 -25.39 -10.23 -9.82
CA PHE A 44 -25.04 -11.61 -9.49
C PHE A 44 -23.74 -12.04 -10.17
N GLN A 45 -23.61 -11.81 -11.49
CA GLN A 45 -22.39 -12.13 -12.25
C GLN A 45 -21.18 -11.36 -11.75
N LEU A 46 -21.33 -10.07 -11.45
CA LEU A 46 -20.25 -9.28 -10.85
C LEU A 46 -19.83 -9.84 -9.48
N ALA A 47 -20.78 -10.19 -8.62
CA ALA A 47 -20.48 -10.77 -7.29
C ALA A 47 -19.70 -12.08 -7.36
N GLU A 48 -19.99 -12.93 -8.36
CA GLU A 48 -19.26 -14.18 -8.60
C GLU A 48 -17.86 -13.95 -9.18
N GLY A 49 -17.66 -12.91 -9.99
CA GLY A 49 -16.45 -12.70 -10.77
C GLY A 49 -15.46 -11.70 -10.20
N LEU A 50 -15.85 -10.89 -9.24
CA LEU A 50 -14.95 -9.89 -8.64
C LEU A 50 -14.07 -10.53 -7.56
N HIS A 51 -13.12 -11.33 -7.99
CA HIS A 51 -12.04 -11.90 -7.20
C HIS A 51 -10.71 -11.29 -7.66
N GLY A 52 -9.73 -11.19 -6.76
CA GLY A 52 -8.46 -10.51 -7.03
C GLY A 52 -7.62 -11.09 -8.17
N ASN A 53 -7.85 -12.35 -8.57
CA ASN A 53 -7.12 -13.01 -9.65
C ASN A 53 -7.98 -14.05 -10.38
N LEU A 54 -9.18 -13.67 -10.81
CA LEU A 54 -10.05 -14.57 -11.58
C LEU A 54 -9.36 -14.99 -12.88
N GLY A 55 -9.36 -16.30 -13.15
CA GLY A 55 -8.76 -16.83 -14.38
C GLY A 55 -7.28 -16.51 -14.54
N ASN A 56 -6.58 -16.19 -13.46
CA ASN A 56 -5.16 -15.82 -13.43
C ASN A 56 -4.80 -14.54 -14.21
N VAL A 57 -5.75 -13.60 -14.39
CA VAL A 57 -5.51 -12.33 -15.12
C VAL A 57 -4.50 -11.40 -14.46
N ALA A 58 -4.19 -11.59 -13.19
CA ALA A 58 -3.21 -10.79 -12.45
C ALA A 58 -1.81 -11.44 -12.41
N ASP A 59 -1.56 -12.49 -13.17
CA ASP A 59 -0.24 -13.12 -13.25
C ASP A 59 0.80 -12.11 -13.76
N PRO A 60 1.89 -11.87 -13.00
CA PRO A 60 2.95 -10.94 -13.41
C PRO A 60 3.55 -11.24 -14.79
N VAL A 61 3.54 -12.50 -15.22
CA VAL A 61 4.04 -12.92 -16.53
C VAL A 61 3.27 -12.23 -17.66
N LEU A 62 1.94 -12.13 -17.54
CA LEU A 62 1.08 -11.44 -18.54
C LEU A 62 1.45 -9.96 -18.75
N TYR A 63 2.09 -9.33 -17.78
CA TYR A 63 2.48 -7.91 -17.80
C TYR A 63 3.97 -7.71 -18.10
N SER A 64 4.70 -8.80 -18.38
CA SER A 64 6.13 -8.76 -18.69
C SER A 64 6.45 -8.84 -20.18
N TYR A 65 5.52 -9.32 -21.02
CA TYR A 65 5.72 -9.51 -22.47
C TYR A 65 5.67 -8.21 -23.28
N ALA A 66 4.88 -7.25 -22.82
CA ALA A 66 4.74 -5.97 -23.48
C ALA A 66 5.23 -4.84 -22.58
N ARG A 67 5.68 -3.74 -23.18
CA ARG A 67 6.13 -2.56 -22.43
C ARG A 67 4.99 -1.80 -21.77
N VAL A 68 3.80 -1.90 -22.35
CA VAL A 68 2.57 -1.26 -21.85
C VAL A 68 1.40 -2.22 -22.01
N GLY A 69 0.65 -2.43 -20.92
CA GLY A 69 -0.56 -3.26 -20.93
C GLY A 69 -0.28 -4.76 -21.02
N THR A 70 -1.30 -5.51 -21.41
CA THR A 70 -1.27 -6.98 -21.49
C THR A 70 -2.12 -7.47 -22.67
N LYS A 71 -2.62 -8.71 -22.62
CA LYS A 71 -3.56 -9.29 -23.58
C LYS A 71 -4.80 -8.41 -23.72
N ARG A 72 -5.20 -8.14 -24.95
CA ARG A 72 -6.37 -7.30 -25.26
C ARG A 72 -7.65 -7.79 -24.58
N LEU A 73 -7.84 -9.09 -24.56
CA LEU A 73 -8.99 -9.71 -23.90
C LEU A 73 -9.02 -9.40 -22.39
N VAL A 74 -7.86 -9.43 -21.71
CA VAL A 74 -7.76 -9.08 -20.29
C VAL A 74 -8.08 -7.60 -20.05
N GLU A 75 -7.52 -6.71 -20.87
CA GLU A 75 -7.79 -5.27 -20.81
C GLU A 75 -9.28 -4.99 -20.98
N GLU A 76 -9.92 -5.56 -22.01
CA GLU A 76 -11.35 -5.40 -22.28
C GLU A 76 -12.24 -5.94 -21.15
N TYR A 77 -11.86 -7.06 -20.54
CA TYR A 77 -12.59 -7.62 -19.40
C TYR A 77 -12.53 -6.69 -18.17
N ILE A 78 -11.37 -6.15 -17.88
CA ILE A 78 -11.19 -5.22 -16.76
C ILE A 78 -12.00 -3.93 -17.00
N GLU A 79 -11.90 -3.36 -18.22
CA GLU A 79 -12.67 -2.17 -18.60
C GLU A 79 -14.18 -2.40 -18.55
N GLU A 80 -14.67 -3.53 -19.06
CA GLU A 80 -16.10 -3.83 -19.04
C GLU A 80 -16.59 -4.08 -17.61
N SER A 81 -15.80 -4.76 -16.76
CA SER A 81 -16.11 -4.93 -15.35
C SER A 81 -16.24 -3.58 -14.62
N ALA A 82 -15.34 -2.65 -14.88
CA ALA A 82 -15.41 -1.29 -14.34
C ALA A 82 -16.67 -0.55 -14.84
N ARG A 83 -16.97 -0.61 -16.17
CA ARG A 83 -18.20 -0.01 -16.72
C ARG A 83 -19.47 -0.59 -16.14
N CYS A 84 -19.49 -1.90 -15.87
CA CYS A 84 -20.64 -2.54 -15.22
C CYS A 84 -20.81 -2.07 -13.76
N LEU A 85 -19.70 -1.93 -13.02
CA LEU A 85 -19.74 -1.37 -11.65
C LEU A 85 -20.24 0.07 -11.64
N ASP A 86 -19.76 0.92 -12.54
CA ASP A 86 -20.24 2.29 -12.70
C ASP A 86 -21.72 2.34 -13.06
N TYR A 87 -22.16 1.49 -14.01
CA TYR A 87 -23.57 1.37 -14.39
C TYR A 87 -24.46 1.02 -13.20
N VAL A 88 -24.07 0.03 -12.39
CA VAL A 88 -24.81 -0.34 -11.17
C VAL A 88 -24.77 0.79 -10.15
N CYS A 89 -23.64 1.47 -9.99
CA CYS A 89 -23.48 2.54 -8.99
C CYS A 89 -24.40 3.74 -9.27
N VAL A 90 -24.37 4.26 -10.49
CA VAL A 90 -25.07 5.51 -10.85
C VAL A 90 -26.49 5.29 -11.37
N GLY A 91 -26.82 4.09 -11.87
CA GLY A 91 -28.14 3.78 -12.43
C GLY A 91 -29.26 3.85 -11.39
N ASP A 92 -30.45 4.21 -11.81
CA ASP A 92 -31.67 4.10 -11.00
C ASP A 92 -32.52 2.94 -11.51
N PHE A 93 -32.76 1.94 -10.64
CA PHE A 93 -33.39 0.69 -11.03
C PHE A 93 -34.61 0.42 -10.12
N PRO A 94 -35.81 0.23 -10.70
CA PRO A 94 -37.01 -0.01 -9.91
C PRO A 94 -36.97 -1.27 -9.06
N ASP A 95 -36.22 -2.28 -9.50
CA ASP A 95 -36.09 -3.61 -8.89
C ASP A 95 -34.80 -3.83 -8.11
N PHE A 96 -33.94 -2.79 -8.00
CA PHE A 96 -32.66 -2.86 -7.26
C PHE A 96 -32.40 -1.59 -6.47
N SER A 97 -32.75 -1.63 -5.19
CA SER A 97 -32.74 -0.48 -4.28
C SER A 97 -31.34 0.02 -3.92
N ASN A 98 -31.23 1.25 -3.41
CA ASN A 98 -29.97 1.82 -2.95
C ASN A 98 -29.36 1.03 -1.77
N ASP A 99 -30.18 0.45 -0.89
CA ASP A 99 -29.68 -0.39 0.20
C ASP A 99 -29.05 -1.68 -0.32
N GLU A 100 -29.65 -2.29 -1.35
CA GLU A 100 -29.08 -3.48 -2.02
C GLU A 100 -27.76 -3.12 -2.74
N LYS A 101 -27.67 -1.95 -3.39
CA LYS A 101 -26.41 -1.45 -3.99
C LYS A 101 -25.31 -1.29 -2.94
N ILE A 102 -25.61 -0.62 -1.81
CA ILE A 102 -24.66 -0.43 -0.72
C ILE A 102 -24.18 -1.78 -0.20
N LEU A 103 -25.08 -2.74 -0.01
CA LEU A 103 -24.75 -4.07 0.46
C LEU A 103 -23.87 -4.82 -0.56
N PHE A 104 -24.21 -4.75 -1.85
CA PHE A 104 -23.41 -5.33 -2.94
C PHE A 104 -21.98 -4.78 -2.93
N PHE A 105 -21.81 -3.44 -2.97
CA PHE A 105 -20.48 -2.84 -3.00
C PHE A 105 -19.65 -3.13 -1.73
N LYS A 106 -20.29 -3.19 -0.56
CA LYS A 106 -19.61 -3.58 0.68
C LYS A 106 -19.09 -5.02 0.62
N ARG A 107 -19.93 -5.96 0.19
CA ARG A 107 -19.55 -7.39 0.09
C ARG A 107 -18.48 -7.62 -0.97
N THR A 108 -18.69 -7.06 -2.15
CA THR A 108 -17.75 -7.17 -3.27
C THR A 108 -16.40 -6.54 -2.95
N GLY A 109 -16.40 -5.34 -2.35
CA GLY A 109 -15.16 -4.69 -1.92
C GLY A 109 -14.40 -5.47 -0.83
N THR A 110 -15.11 -6.23 0.02
CA THR A 110 -14.47 -7.13 1.00
C THR A 110 -13.90 -8.36 0.31
N SER A 111 -14.63 -8.96 -0.63
CA SER A 111 -14.22 -10.16 -1.37
C SER A 111 -13.04 -9.87 -2.32
N PHE A 112 -13.10 -8.76 -3.05
CA PHE A 112 -12.02 -8.33 -3.94
C PHE A 112 -10.75 -7.96 -3.18
N GLY A 113 -10.90 -7.41 -1.97
CA GLY A 113 -9.81 -6.95 -1.13
C GLY A 113 -9.28 -5.57 -1.50
N ARG A 114 -8.10 -5.26 -0.99
CA ARG A 114 -7.44 -3.97 -1.23
C ARG A 114 -5.98 -4.19 -1.60
N SER A 115 -5.51 -3.45 -2.59
CA SER A 115 -4.08 -3.40 -2.89
C SER A 115 -3.32 -2.80 -1.72
N ALA A 116 -2.18 -3.39 -1.38
CA ALA A 116 -1.27 -2.87 -0.39
C ALA A 116 0.11 -2.61 -1.03
N LEU A 117 0.70 -1.46 -0.70
CA LEU A 117 2.07 -1.13 -1.06
C LEU A 117 3.00 -1.46 0.10
N LEU A 118 3.92 -2.38 -0.13
CA LEU A 118 4.90 -2.82 0.86
C LEU A 118 6.28 -2.24 0.49
N LEU A 119 6.82 -1.39 1.36
CA LEU A 119 8.10 -0.72 1.17
C LEU A 119 9.16 -1.42 2.01
N SER A 120 10.13 -2.04 1.35
CA SER A 120 11.23 -2.76 2.01
C SER A 120 12.21 -1.80 2.69
N GLY A 121 13.00 -2.34 3.62
CA GLY A 121 14.23 -1.71 4.08
C GLY A 121 15.25 -1.55 2.95
N GLY A 122 16.32 -0.81 3.20
CA GLY A 122 17.37 -0.61 2.21
C GLY A 122 18.29 0.57 2.50
N ALA A 123 18.30 1.06 3.72
CA ALA A 123 19.11 2.21 4.13
C ALA A 123 18.96 3.40 3.14
N THR A 124 20.06 3.87 2.55
CA THR A 124 20.05 4.99 1.59
C THR A 124 19.26 4.71 0.30
N LEU A 125 19.10 3.44 -0.09
CA LEU A 125 18.28 3.04 -1.24
C LEU A 125 16.78 3.29 -1.02
N GLY A 126 16.33 3.47 0.23
CA GLY A 126 14.96 3.84 0.55
C GLY A 126 14.49 5.15 -0.12
N MET A 127 15.42 6.00 -0.59
CA MET A 127 15.08 7.20 -1.34
C MET A 127 14.36 6.90 -2.66
N PHE A 128 14.59 5.75 -3.28
CA PHE A 128 13.87 5.33 -4.48
C PHE A 128 12.36 5.16 -4.24
N HIS A 129 11.96 4.83 -3.01
CA HIS A 129 10.53 4.73 -2.65
C HIS A 129 9.80 6.07 -2.84
N LEU A 130 10.46 7.23 -2.64
CA LEU A 130 9.85 8.54 -2.90
C LEU A 130 9.43 8.69 -4.36
N GLY A 131 10.28 8.26 -5.30
CA GLY A 131 9.97 8.29 -6.73
C GLY A 131 8.79 7.38 -7.07
N VAL A 132 8.73 6.17 -6.48
CA VAL A 132 7.60 5.24 -6.66
C VAL A 132 6.31 5.85 -6.12
N ILE A 133 6.32 6.39 -4.90
CA ILE A 133 5.15 7.04 -4.30
C ILE A 133 4.67 8.22 -5.15
N LYS A 134 5.61 9.07 -5.61
CA LYS A 134 5.29 10.20 -6.48
C LYS A 134 4.58 9.74 -7.75
N ALA A 135 5.16 8.78 -8.46
CA ALA A 135 4.57 8.25 -9.70
C ALA A 135 3.17 7.65 -9.48
N LEU A 136 2.98 6.86 -8.42
CA LEU A 136 1.66 6.28 -8.08
C LEU A 136 0.66 7.37 -7.68
N SER A 137 1.09 8.40 -6.96
CA SER A 137 0.24 9.53 -6.56
C SER A 137 -0.19 10.36 -7.77
N GLU A 138 0.73 10.71 -8.66
CA GLU A 138 0.45 11.46 -9.89
C GLU A 138 -0.48 10.69 -10.85
N ALA A 139 -0.36 9.36 -10.86
CA ALA A 139 -1.25 8.48 -11.61
C ALA A 139 -2.61 8.23 -10.93
N ASN A 140 -2.85 8.75 -9.72
CA ASN A 140 -4.05 8.50 -8.89
C ASN A 140 -4.31 7.01 -8.57
N VAL A 141 -3.24 6.21 -8.46
CA VAL A 141 -3.31 4.78 -8.15
C VAL A 141 -2.58 4.40 -6.86
N LEU A 142 -2.25 5.38 -6.02
CA LEU A 142 -1.56 5.14 -4.75
C LEU A 142 -2.47 4.35 -3.79
N PRO A 143 -2.08 3.13 -3.36
CA PRO A 143 -2.88 2.31 -2.46
C PRO A 143 -3.16 3.01 -1.12
N ARG A 144 -4.35 2.74 -0.56
CA ARG A 144 -4.73 3.22 0.79
C ARG A 144 -4.09 2.40 1.91
N VAL A 145 -3.59 1.21 1.62
CA VAL A 145 -2.86 0.35 2.56
C VAL A 145 -1.38 0.44 2.22
N ILE A 146 -0.59 0.94 3.14
CA ILE A 146 0.84 1.14 2.96
C ILE A 146 1.57 0.60 4.18
N SER A 147 2.57 -0.22 3.98
CA SER A 147 3.41 -0.74 5.07
C SER A 147 4.88 -0.60 4.72
N GLY A 148 5.70 -0.47 5.75
CA GLY A 148 7.13 -0.39 5.56
C GLY A 148 7.95 -0.98 6.70
N SER A 149 9.20 -1.32 6.38
CA SER A 149 10.23 -1.72 7.32
C SER A 149 11.47 -0.83 7.12
N SER A 150 12.13 -0.43 8.20
CA SER A 150 13.35 0.38 8.18
C SER A 150 13.19 1.65 7.32
N ALA A 151 14.02 1.86 6.30
CA ALA A 151 13.89 2.98 5.37
C ALA A 151 12.49 3.06 4.72
N GLY A 152 11.90 1.91 4.39
CA GLY A 152 10.52 1.84 3.89
C GLY A 152 9.50 2.31 4.91
N ALA A 153 9.72 2.08 6.21
CA ALA A 153 8.84 2.58 7.27
C ALA A 153 8.86 4.12 7.36
N ILE A 154 10.00 4.76 7.12
CA ILE A 154 10.10 6.23 7.05
C ILE A 154 9.17 6.75 5.96
N ILE A 155 9.32 6.25 4.72
CA ILE A 155 8.55 6.71 3.58
C ILE A 155 7.06 6.36 3.73
N ALA A 156 6.74 5.12 4.16
CA ALA A 156 5.36 4.71 4.44
C ALA A 156 4.68 5.66 5.44
N SER A 157 5.40 6.05 6.50
CA SER A 157 4.87 6.92 7.54
C SER A 157 4.75 8.38 7.10
N MET A 158 5.65 8.87 6.26
CA MET A 158 5.50 10.19 5.64
C MET A 158 4.20 10.28 4.83
N VAL A 159 3.88 9.24 4.07
CA VAL A 159 2.63 9.14 3.30
C VAL A 159 1.43 8.87 4.19
N GLY A 160 1.54 7.91 5.11
CA GLY A 160 0.44 7.45 5.97
C GLY A 160 -0.06 8.50 6.96
N THR A 161 0.74 9.53 7.24
CA THR A 161 0.39 10.63 8.14
C THR A 161 -0.04 11.91 7.42
N ARG A 162 -0.09 11.92 6.07
CA ARG A 162 -0.52 13.08 5.25
C ARG A 162 -1.81 12.79 4.50
N THR A 163 -2.64 13.81 4.36
CA THR A 163 -3.83 13.75 3.48
C THR A 163 -3.42 13.79 2.00
N ASP A 164 -4.38 13.54 1.10
CA ASP A 164 -4.10 13.56 -0.35
C ASP A 164 -3.67 14.97 -0.81
N GLU A 165 -4.20 16.02 -0.18
CA GLU A 165 -3.88 17.42 -0.48
C GLU A 165 -2.47 17.81 0.01
N GLU A 166 -1.97 17.15 1.06
CA GLU A 166 -0.65 17.42 1.65
C GLU A 166 0.49 16.64 0.97
N LEU A 167 0.16 15.55 0.25
CA LEU A 167 1.16 14.70 -0.39
C LEU A 167 2.04 15.45 -1.41
N PRO A 168 1.53 16.34 -2.28
CA PRO A 168 2.37 17.04 -3.25
C PRO A 168 3.51 17.84 -2.61
N ALA A 169 3.27 18.45 -1.45
CA ALA A 169 4.30 19.20 -0.72
C ALA A 169 5.44 18.30 -0.20
N MET A 170 5.17 17.00 0.00
CA MET A 170 6.19 16.03 0.43
C MET A 170 7.26 15.80 -0.65
N PHE A 171 6.98 16.06 -1.91
CA PHE A 171 7.91 15.84 -3.03
C PHE A 171 8.77 17.05 -3.36
N ASP A 172 8.59 18.16 -2.65
CA ASP A 172 9.45 19.32 -2.75
C ASP A 172 10.79 19.03 -2.03
N PRO A 173 11.95 19.11 -2.72
CA PRO A 173 13.25 18.85 -2.12
C PRO A 173 13.56 19.74 -0.91
N ASP A 174 13.07 20.98 -0.89
CA ASP A 174 13.30 21.92 0.20
C ASP A 174 12.48 21.58 1.46
N SER A 175 11.41 20.81 1.31
CA SER A 175 10.57 20.35 2.42
C SER A 175 11.10 19.09 3.11
N LEU A 176 12.03 18.36 2.49
CA LEU A 176 12.53 17.07 2.96
C LEU A 176 13.79 17.21 3.81
N SER A 177 13.76 16.67 5.01
CA SER A 177 14.96 16.49 5.82
C SER A 177 15.60 15.13 5.51
N LEU A 178 16.59 15.11 4.63
CA LEU A 178 17.26 13.89 4.17
C LEU A 178 18.48 13.49 5.01
N GLN A 179 18.72 14.14 6.13
CA GLN A 179 19.90 13.91 6.97
C GLN A 179 20.01 12.46 7.50
N ALA A 180 18.88 11.76 7.64
CA ALA A 180 18.86 10.34 8.02
C ALA A 180 19.43 9.40 6.95
N PHE A 181 19.53 9.85 5.70
CA PHE A 181 20.02 9.08 4.56
C PHE A 181 21.44 9.47 4.13
N GLN A 182 22.10 10.37 4.87
CA GLN A 182 23.48 10.72 4.57
C GLN A 182 24.40 9.52 4.88
N THR A 183 25.24 9.18 3.90
CA THR A 183 26.22 8.11 4.04
C THR A 183 27.24 8.43 5.11
N VAL A 184 27.34 7.57 6.09
CA VAL A 184 28.42 7.61 7.09
C VAL A 184 29.73 7.23 6.37
N SER A 185 30.78 8.04 6.52
CA SER A 185 32.09 7.76 5.97
C SER A 185 32.64 6.44 6.50
N LEU A 186 33.25 5.63 5.61
CA LEU A 186 33.95 4.39 5.98
C LEU A 186 34.95 4.56 7.16
N ARG A 187 35.52 5.77 7.30
CA ARG A 187 36.42 6.11 8.42
C ARG A 187 35.70 6.16 9.77
N GLN A 188 34.43 6.59 9.82
CA GLN A 188 33.60 6.62 11.04
C GLN A 188 33.17 5.20 11.44
N VAL A 189 32.90 4.32 10.47
CA VAL A 189 32.60 2.91 10.70
C VAL A 189 33.79 2.18 11.32
N LEU A 190 35.00 2.42 10.80
CA LEU A 190 36.25 1.83 11.31
C LEU A 190 36.66 2.38 12.69
N ALA A 191 36.20 3.56 13.06
CA ALA A 191 36.49 4.19 14.36
C ALA A 191 35.59 3.68 15.49
N GLY A 192 34.67 2.71 15.25
CA GLY A 192 33.79 2.15 16.28
C GLY A 192 32.71 3.12 16.77
N SER A 193 32.51 4.25 16.08
CA SER A 193 31.43 5.15 16.36
C SER A 193 30.11 4.49 15.98
N SER A 194 29.10 4.56 16.84
CA SER A 194 27.73 4.18 16.48
C SER A 194 27.38 4.84 15.16
N LEU A 195 26.99 4.04 14.16
CA LEU A 195 26.86 4.46 12.75
C LEU A 195 25.86 5.61 12.54
N MET A 196 24.98 5.84 13.52
CA MET A 196 24.05 6.98 13.55
C MET A 196 23.64 7.29 14.99
N ASP A 197 23.57 8.56 15.36
CA ASP A 197 23.01 8.99 16.64
C ASP A 197 21.47 8.84 16.59
N PRO A 198 20.84 8.05 17.49
CA PRO A 198 19.38 7.92 17.56
C PRO A 198 18.66 9.27 17.64
N ARG A 199 19.29 10.29 18.23
CA ARG A 199 18.74 11.64 18.33
C ARG A 199 18.69 12.34 16.96
N GLN A 200 19.69 12.15 16.11
CA GLN A 200 19.69 12.72 14.76
C GLN A 200 18.59 12.08 13.90
N LEU A 201 18.44 10.75 13.99
CA LEU A 201 17.35 10.06 13.31
C LEU A 201 16.00 10.54 13.83
N MET A 202 15.80 10.65 15.15
CA MET A 202 14.54 11.14 15.70
C MET A 202 14.22 12.56 15.21
N ASN A 203 15.19 13.49 15.23
CA ASN A 203 15.00 14.85 14.71
C ASN A 203 14.60 14.86 13.23
N CYS A 204 15.15 13.94 12.43
CA CYS A 204 14.76 13.77 11.02
C CYS A 204 13.33 13.24 10.91
N LEU A 205 12.95 12.25 11.73
CA LEU A 205 11.59 11.71 11.74
C LEU A 205 10.57 12.75 12.18
N GLU A 206 10.87 13.56 13.19
CA GLU A 206 9.99 14.64 13.67
C GLU A 206 9.73 15.72 12.61
N ARG A 207 10.69 15.96 11.72
CA ARG A 207 10.52 16.92 10.62
C ARG A 207 9.72 16.35 9.44
N ASN A 208 9.86 15.06 9.18
CA ASN A 208 9.29 14.43 7.99
C ASN A 208 7.95 13.73 8.25
N ILE A 209 7.68 13.27 9.47
CA ILE A 209 6.49 12.51 9.83
C ILE A 209 5.62 13.36 10.74
N MET A 210 4.35 13.53 10.36
CA MET A 210 3.39 14.27 11.20
C MET A 210 3.23 13.56 12.55
N PRO A 211 3.18 14.33 13.65
CA PRO A 211 3.04 13.75 14.99
C PRO A 211 1.68 13.07 15.16
N GLY A 212 1.67 12.03 16.01
CA GLY A 212 0.43 11.33 16.37
C GLY A 212 0.62 9.82 16.48
N SER A 213 -0.46 9.17 16.92
CA SER A 213 -0.57 7.72 17.00
C SER A 213 -1.12 7.12 15.69
N PHE A 214 -1.07 5.79 15.56
CA PHE A 214 -1.62 5.10 14.39
C PHE A 214 -3.12 5.35 14.20
N ILE A 215 -3.90 5.42 15.28
CA ILE A 215 -5.34 5.69 15.15
C ILE A 215 -5.58 7.12 14.69
N GLN A 216 -4.84 8.10 15.23
CA GLN A 216 -4.95 9.50 14.80
C GLN A 216 -4.55 9.68 13.33
N ALA A 217 -3.48 9.01 12.88
CA ALA A 217 -3.09 9.01 11.47
C ALA A 217 -4.20 8.43 10.58
N PHE A 218 -4.80 7.31 10.99
CA PHE A 218 -5.91 6.68 10.25
C PHE A 218 -7.17 7.58 10.22
N GLU A 219 -7.55 8.17 11.33
CA GLU A 219 -8.71 9.07 11.41
C GLU A 219 -8.54 10.28 10.50
N ARG A 220 -7.34 10.82 10.43
CA ARG A 220 -7.00 11.98 9.59
C ARG A 220 -6.96 11.65 8.10
N THR A 221 -6.33 10.53 7.71
CA THR A 221 -5.98 10.25 6.31
C THR A 221 -6.81 9.16 5.65
N ARG A 222 -7.48 8.34 6.45
CA ARG A 222 -8.13 7.09 6.03
C ARG A 222 -7.18 6.10 5.31
N ARG A 223 -5.85 6.30 5.48
CA ARG A 223 -4.82 5.36 5.04
C ARG A 223 -4.52 4.35 6.16
N ILE A 224 -4.36 3.10 5.78
CA ILE A 224 -3.93 2.05 6.71
C ILE A 224 -2.40 2.01 6.65
N LEU A 225 -1.77 2.62 7.65
CA LEU A 225 -0.32 2.60 7.80
C LEU A 225 0.11 1.42 8.65
N GLY A 226 1.07 0.64 8.17
CA GLY A 226 1.74 -0.43 8.90
C GLY A 226 3.24 -0.17 9.05
N VAL A 227 3.79 -0.43 10.24
CA VAL A 227 5.22 -0.38 10.50
C VAL A 227 5.65 -1.70 11.13
N THR A 228 6.62 -2.37 10.52
CA THR A 228 7.15 -3.64 11.03
C THR A 228 8.25 -3.39 12.03
N VAL A 229 8.18 -4.05 13.19
CA VAL A 229 9.17 -4.01 14.26
C VAL A 229 9.37 -5.39 14.84
N SER A 230 10.54 -5.68 15.38
CA SER A 230 10.82 -6.93 16.10
C SER A 230 11.09 -6.66 17.58
N PRO A 231 10.59 -7.50 18.51
CA PRO A 231 11.05 -7.45 19.88
C PRO A 231 12.56 -7.77 19.96
N ALA A 232 13.27 -7.07 20.83
CA ALA A 232 14.72 -7.29 21.01
C ALA A 232 15.05 -8.63 21.69
N GLU A 233 14.06 -9.24 22.35
CA GLU A 233 14.23 -10.53 23.00
C GLU A 233 14.19 -11.67 21.99
N ALA A 234 15.02 -12.69 22.24
CA ALA A 234 15.08 -13.87 21.38
C ALA A 234 13.74 -14.64 21.31
N HIS A 235 13.51 -15.37 20.23
CA HIS A 235 12.37 -16.25 20.01
C HIS A 235 11.00 -15.57 19.94
N GLN A 236 10.94 -14.28 19.58
CA GLN A 236 9.70 -13.58 19.32
C GLN A 236 9.57 -13.22 17.85
N SER A 237 8.34 -13.27 17.35
CA SER A 237 8.04 -12.91 15.95
C SER A 237 7.98 -11.41 15.78
N ALA A 238 8.34 -10.93 14.59
CA ALA A 238 8.10 -9.56 14.16
C ALA A 238 6.62 -9.19 14.28
N ARG A 239 6.34 -7.92 14.52
CA ARG A 239 4.99 -7.37 14.67
C ARG A 239 4.75 -6.25 13.68
N LEU A 240 3.56 -6.28 13.09
CA LEU A 240 3.06 -5.17 12.29
C LEU A 240 2.23 -4.25 13.19
N LEU A 241 2.76 -3.07 13.46
CA LEU A 241 2.07 -2.03 14.21
C LEU A 241 1.20 -1.22 13.24
N ASN A 242 -0.08 -1.06 13.57
CA ASN A 242 -1.05 -0.28 12.82
C ASN A 242 -2.20 0.16 13.72
N TYR A 243 -3.19 0.85 13.17
CA TYR A 243 -4.32 1.39 13.93
C TYR A 243 -5.21 0.32 14.60
N LEU A 244 -5.13 -0.97 14.19
CA LEU A 244 -5.85 -2.08 14.82
C LEU A 244 -5.01 -2.77 15.89
N THR A 245 -3.72 -3.01 15.62
CA THR A 245 -2.85 -3.81 16.50
C THR A 245 -2.16 -2.99 17.57
N ALA A 246 -1.97 -1.69 17.33
CA ALA A 246 -1.28 -0.76 18.25
C ALA A 246 -1.82 0.68 18.08
N PRO A 247 -3.14 0.92 18.28
CA PRO A 247 -3.81 2.19 17.92
C PRO A 247 -3.15 3.41 18.56
N ASN A 248 -2.76 3.32 19.80
CA ASN A 248 -2.25 4.44 20.59
C ASN A 248 -0.72 4.63 20.50
N VAL A 249 -0.01 3.69 19.86
CA VAL A 249 1.45 3.82 19.68
C VAL A 249 1.75 4.95 18.71
N THR A 250 2.78 5.75 19.02
CA THR A 250 3.18 6.86 18.16
C THR A 250 3.89 6.34 16.91
N VAL A 251 3.54 6.92 15.76
CA VAL A 251 4.13 6.53 14.47
C VAL A 251 5.65 6.78 14.49
N GLN A 252 6.10 7.93 15.01
CA GLN A 252 7.51 8.30 15.04
C GLN A 252 8.36 7.32 15.84
N SER A 253 7.93 6.89 17.05
CA SER A 253 8.68 5.90 17.85
C SER A 253 8.71 4.53 17.20
N SER A 254 7.63 4.15 16.48
CA SER A 254 7.56 2.90 15.72
C SER A 254 8.55 2.88 14.56
N VAL A 255 8.67 3.99 13.83
CA VAL A 255 9.65 4.12 12.74
C VAL A 255 11.06 4.11 13.27
N LEU A 256 11.32 4.81 14.39
CA LEU A 256 12.64 4.77 15.06
C LEU A 256 13.02 3.33 15.43
N ALA A 257 12.08 2.57 16.00
CA ALA A 257 12.30 1.16 16.33
C ALA A 257 12.54 0.31 15.08
N SER A 258 11.75 0.52 14.01
CA SER A 258 11.91 -0.15 12.73
C SER A 258 13.24 0.15 12.02
N CYS A 259 13.90 1.25 12.38
CA CYS A 259 15.23 1.62 11.88
C CYS A 259 16.36 1.20 12.84
N ALA A 260 16.04 0.60 13.99
CA ALA A 260 17.03 0.21 15.00
C ALA A 260 17.69 -1.14 14.63
N VAL A 261 18.54 -1.13 13.62
CA VAL A 261 19.26 -2.32 13.13
C VAL A 261 20.16 -2.88 14.24
N PRO A 262 20.01 -4.16 14.63
CA PRO A 262 20.84 -4.79 15.64
C PRO A 262 22.34 -4.67 15.33
N GLY A 263 23.13 -4.31 16.32
CA GLY A 263 24.57 -4.07 16.17
C GLY A 263 24.94 -2.67 15.64
N VAL A 264 23.98 -1.92 15.12
CA VAL A 264 24.18 -0.53 14.62
C VAL A 264 23.51 0.48 15.55
N PHE A 265 22.31 0.15 16.01
CA PHE A 265 21.52 0.97 16.93
C PHE A 265 21.14 0.22 18.20
N PRO A 266 21.03 0.92 19.34
CA PRO A 266 20.47 0.32 20.53
C PRO A 266 18.96 0.04 20.35
N PRO A 267 18.42 -1.01 20.99
CA PRO A 267 17.00 -1.26 21.01
C PRO A 267 16.20 -0.08 21.58
N VAL A 268 15.07 0.24 20.96
CA VAL A 268 14.24 1.42 21.24
C VAL A 268 13.01 1.03 22.06
N MET A 269 12.57 1.94 22.93
CA MET A 269 11.27 1.85 23.59
C MET A 269 10.23 2.57 22.74
N LEU A 270 9.06 1.95 22.53
CA LEU A 270 7.93 2.61 21.87
C LEU A 270 7.20 3.54 22.84
N ASP A 271 6.68 4.63 22.31
CA ASP A 271 5.80 5.56 23.02
C ASP A 271 4.34 5.34 22.60
N SER A 272 3.44 5.51 23.55
CA SER A 272 1.99 5.55 23.31
C SER A 272 1.39 6.86 23.84
N LEU A 273 0.29 7.28 23.24
CA LEU A 273 -0.49 8.43 23.72
C LEU A 273 -1.70 7.93 24.50
N ASP A 274 -1.98 8.55 25.64
CA ASP A 274 -3.24 8.37 26.34
C ASP A 274 -4.35 9.26 25.73
N PHE A 275 -5.54 9.24 26.37
CA PHE A 275 -6.69 10.02 25.90
C PHE A 275 -6.49 11.54 25.99
N ASP A 276 -5.57 12.00 26.85
CA ASP A 276 -5.22 13.41 27.02
C ASP A 276 -4.05 13.82 26.11
N GLY A 277 -3.53 12.88 25.30
CA GLY A 277 -2.40 13.09 24.39
C GLY A 277 -1.03 13.08 25.09
N VAL A 278 -0.97 12.62 26.35
CA VAL A 278 0.28 12.53 27.10
C VAL A 278 1.05 11.26 26.69
N LYS A 279 2.35 11.41 26.47
CA LYS A 279 3.23 10.29 26.09
C LYS A 279 3.55 9.39 27.28
N HIS A 280 3.39 8.10 27.09
CA HIS A 280 3.75 7.04 28.03
C HIS A 280 4.53 5.96 27.32
N PRO A 281 5.47 5.26 28.02
CA PRO A 281 6.14 4.10 27.46
C PRO A 281 5.15 2.97 27.13
N TYR A 282 5.15 2.51 25.89
CA TYR A 282 4.38 1.35 25.46
C TYR A 282 5.11 0.07 25.90
N MET A 283 4.47 -0.77 26.75
CA MET A 283 5.07 -2.00 27.30
C MET A 283 6.46 -1.73 27.91
N ARG A 284 6.50 -1.05 29.06
CA ARG A 284 7.73 -0.52 29.73
C ARG A 284 8.93 -1.49 29.81
N SER A 285 8.67 -2.80 29.88
CA SER A 285 9.71 -3.83 29.93
C SER A 285 10.23 -4.27 28.58
N LYS A 286 9.61 -3.82 27.49
CA LYS A 286 9.96 -4.26 26.13
C LYS A 286 10.85 -3.26 25.40
N ARG A 287 11.77 -3.82 24.60
CA ARG A 287 12.60 -3.08 23.66
C ARG A 287 12.37 -3.63 22.25
N TRP A 288 12.55 -2.76 21.28
CA TRP A 288 12.20 -3.05 19.90
C TRP A 288 13.37 -2.72 18.99
N VAL A 289 13.52 -3.50 17.93
CA VAL A 289 14.56 -3.39 16.90
C VAL A 289 13.95 -3.48 15.52
N ASP A 290 14.77 -3.34 14.47
CA ASP A 290 14.37 -3.49 13.08
C ASP A 290 13.70 -4.84 12.84
N GLY A 291 12.61 -4.81 12.04
CA GLY A 291 11.71 -5.93 11.83
C GLY A 291 11.74 -6.54 10.44
#